data_659a17ebd84b9a48463bb17bada6aced
#
_entry.id   659a17ebd84b9a48463bb17bada6aced
#
_cell.length_a   1.000
_cell.length_b   1.000
_cell.length_c   1.000
_cell.angle_alpha   90.00
_cell.angle_beta   90.00
_cell.angle_gamma   90.00
#
_symmetry.space_group_name_H-M   'P 1'
#
loop_
_entity.id
_entity.type
_entity.pdbx_description
1 polymer ?
#
loop_
_entity_poly.entity_id
_entity_poly.type
_entity_poly.pdbx_seq_one_letter_code
_entity_poly.pdbx_strand_id
1 'polypeptide(L)'
;MNVPIINHPDYVAQIGDDHRFPIKKFGELIKLLKLKNIAGNDNIFKPMEVSIPTLLNTHTEDYVSKINNLSLSSDEIRKLGFPLVESVRRRSFVATGGTVLASKLAVKNKLACNTAGGSHHAFSD
;
A
#
# COMPACT_ATOMS: atom_id res chain seq x y z
N MET A 1 -13.88 20.50 7.91
CA MET A 1 -13.51 19.15 8.41
C MET A 1 -12.25 18.71 7.66
N ASN A 2 -11.18 18.47 8.40
CA ASN A 2 -9.96 17.95 7.79
C ASN A 2 -10.07 16.43 7.68
N VAL A 3 -10.27 15.92 6.47
CA VAL A 3 -10.31 14.48 6.21
C VAL A 3 -8.91 13.90 6.44
N PRO A 4 -8.76 12.85 7.28
CA PRO A 4 -7.50 12.15 7.41
C PRO A 4 -7.05 11.56 6.08
N ILE A 5 -5.81 11.84 5.72
CA ILE A 5 -5.17 11.35 4.49
C ILE A 5 -3.97 10.50 4.87
N ILE A 6 -4.02 9.22 4.54
CA ILE A 6 -2.94 8.30 4.81
C ILE A 6 -1.99 8.27 3.61
N ASN A 7 -0.72 8.50 3.87
CA ASN A 7 0.32 8.48 2.84
C ASN A 7 1.65 7.96 3.39
N HIS A 8 2.41 7.29 2.54
CA HIS A 8 3.77 6.85 2.86
C HIS A 8 4.66 6.97 1.62
N PRO A 9 5.94 7.40 1.75
CA PRO A 9 6.87 7.46 0.62
C PRO A 9 7.04 6.11 -0.08
N ASP A 10 7.03 5.02 0.66
CA ASP A 10 7.19 3.65 0.14
C ASP A 10 5.97 3.14 -0.66
N TYR A 11 4.94 3.95 -0.86
CA TYR A 11 3.88 3.64 -1.82
C TYR A 11 4.39 3.64 -3.26
N VAL A 12 5.52 4.28 -3.51
CA VAL A 12 6.23 4.24 -4.80
C VAL A 12 7.35 3.20 -4.70
N ALA A 13 7.08 1.98 -5.16
CA ALA A 13 8.08 0.91 -5.21
C ALA A 13 8.90 0.98 -6.50
N GLN A 14 10.07 0.33 -6.49
CA GLN A 14 10.96 0.23 -7.65
C GLN A 14 10.55 -0.98 -8.51
N ILE A 15 9.70 -0.75 -9.50
CA ILE A 15 9.19 -1.78 -10.41
C ILE A 15 9.72 -1.65 -11.85
N GLY A 16 10.61 -0.68 -12.11
CA GLY A 16 11.11 -0.34 -13.43
C GLY A 16 10.29 0.78 -14.09
N ASP A 17 10.97 1.60 -14.89
CA ASP A 17 10.33 2.74 -15.57
C ASP A 17 9.38 2.31 -16.68
N ASP A 18 9.61 1.14 -17.29
CA ASP A 18 8.79 0.59 -18.39
C ASP A 18 7.61 -0.26 -17.90
N HIS A 19 7.42 -0.38 -16.58
CA HIS A 19 6.31 -1.16 -16.06
C HIS A 19 4.98 -0.47 -16.36
N ARG A 20 4.01 -1.22 -16.88
CA ARG A 20 2.68 -0.70 -17.24
C ARG A 20 1.86 -0.17 -16.06
N PHE A 21 2.15 -0.61 -14.83
CA PHE A 21 1.49 -0.08 -13.64
C PHE A 21 2.09 1.28 -13.27
N PRO A 22 1.28 2.36 -13.26
CA PRO A 22 1.80 3.72 -13.07
C PRO A 22 2.07 4.03 -11.61
N ILE A 23 3.05 3.35 -11.01
CA ILE A 23 3.35 3.43 -9.57
C ILE A 23 3.72 4.84 -9.09
N LYS A 24 4.32 5.65 -9.96
CA LYS A 24 4.72 7.03 -9.64
C LYS A 24 3.52 7.93 -9.31
N LYS A 25 2.31 7.55 -9.75
CA LYS A 25 1.08 8.33 -9.46
C LYS A 25 0.83 8.51 -7.96
N PHE A 26 1.25 7.57 -7.12
CA PHE A 26 1.05 7.65 -5.67
C PHE A 26 1.89 8.75 -5.03
N GLY A 27 3.11 8.99 -5.55
CA GLY A 27 3.94 10.12 -5.16
C GLY A 27 3.44 11.45 -5.73
N GLU A 28 2.98 11.46 -6.97
CA GLU A 28 2.46 12.66 -7.62
C GLU A 28 1.13 13.12 -7.01
N LEU A 29 0.27 12.17 -6.62
CA LEU A 29 -1.00 12.48 -5.96
C LEU A 29 -0.80 13.28 -4.68
N ILE A 30 0.08 12.84 -3.79
CA ILE A 30 0.30 13.58 -2.53
C ILE A 30 0.92 14.95 -2.76
N LYS A 31 1.79 15.10 -3.76
CA LYS A 31 2.33 16.41 -4.15
C LYS A 31 1.21 17.34 -4.62
N LEU A 32 0.31 16.84 -5.46
CA LEU A 32 -0.83 17.62 -5.95
C LEU A 32 -1.77 18.02 -4.81
N LEU A 33 -2.08 17.12 -3.90
CA LEU A 33 -2.93 17.40 -2.74
C LEU A 33 -2.32 18.49 -1.83
N LYS A 34 -1.00 18.46 -1.63
CA LYS A 34 -0.27 19.50 -0.90
C LYS A 34 -0.31 20.84 -1.64
N LEU A 35 -0.06 20.83 -2.95
CA LEU A 35 -0.11 22.04 -3.78
C LEU A 35 -1.51 22.69 -3.76
N LYS A 36 -2.55 21.89 -3.68
CA LYS A 36 -3.95 22.34 -3.59
C LYS A 36 -4.40 22.68 -2.16
N ASN A 37 -3.50 22.64 -1.18
CA ASN A 37 -3.81 22.84 0.24
C ASN A 37 -4.90 21.90 0.80
N ILE A 38 -5.08 20.72 0.20
CA ILE A 38 -5.98 19.67 0.67
C ILE A 38 -5.29 18.79 1.71
N ALA A 39 -4.00 18.54 1.54
CA ALA A 39 -3.16 17.75 2.44
C ALA A 39 -2.10 18.63 3.11
N GLY A 40 -1.99 18.54 4.42
CA GLY A 40 -1.03 19.27 5.24
C GLY A 40 -0.60 18.46 6.46
N ASN A 41 0.25 19.05 7.30
CA ASN A 41 0.79 18.36 8.48
C ASN A 41 -0.28 17.98 9.53
N ASP A 42 -1.42 18.64 9.49
CA ASP A 42 -2.54 18.45 10.40
C ASP A 42 -3.47 17.29 10.01
N ASN A 43 -3.43 16.84 8.76
CA ASN A 43 -4.30 15.77 8.27
C ASN A 43 -3.61 14.64 7.53
N ILE A 44 -2.28 14.68 7.37
CA ILE A 44 -1.50 13.56 6.80
C ILE A 44 -1.06 12.63 7.92
N PHE A 45 -1.39 11.34 7.77
CA PHE A 45 -1.02 10.27 8.69
C PHE A 45 -0.13 9.25 7.98
N LYS A 46 0.97 8.89 8.62
CA LYS A 46 1.91 7.90 8.11
C LYS A 46 1.59 6.52 8.69
N PRO A 47 1.28 5.53 7.87
CA PRO A 47 1.01 4.18 8.37
C PRO A 47 2.29 3.42 8.69
N MET A 48 2.17 2.40 9.54
CA MET A 48 3.15 1.34 9.72
C MET A 48 2.84 0.17 8.79
N GLU A 49 3.78 -0.75 8.65
CA GLU A 49 3.50 -2.05 8.02
C GLU A 49 2.35 -2.77 8.75
N VAL A 50 1.48 -3.41 7.96
CA VAL A 50 0.45 -4.28 8.53
C VAL A 50 1.08 -5.46 9.25
N SER A 51 0.48 -5.90 10.34
CA SER A 51 0.94 -7.09 11.06
C SER A 51 0.64 -8.38 10.29
N ILE A 52 1.51 -9.37 10.43
CA ILE A 52 1.29 -10.70 9.83
C ILE A 52 -0.04 -11.32 10.28
N PRO A 53 -0.41 -11.31 11.58
CA PRO A 53 -1.71 -11.83 12.00
C PRO A 53 -2.89 -11.18 11.28
N THR A 54 -2.83 -9.89 10.97
CA THR A 54 -3.88 -9.20 10.19
C THR A 54 -3.96 -9.74 8.75
N LEU A 55 -2.81 -9.99 8.10
CA LEU A 55 -2.76 -10.57 6.76
C LEU A 55 -3.35 -11.99 6.72
N LEU A 56 -3.12 -12.79 7.75
CA LEU A 56 -3.60 -14.16 7.85
C LEU A 56 -5.12 -14.27 7.99
N ASN A 57 -5.84 -13.18 8.19
CA ASN A 57 -7.30 -13.15 8.09
C ASN A 57 -7.81 -13.33 6.64
N THR A 58 -6.97 -13.05 5.65
CA THR A 58 -7.33 -13.09 4.23
C THR A 58 -6.45 -14.03 3.42
N HIS A 59 -5.15 -14.06 3.71
CA HIS A 59 -4.15 -14.79 2.95
C HIS A 59 -3.66 -16.04 3.68
N THR A 60 -3.19 -17.01 2.91
CA THR A 60 -2.55 -18.21 3.47
C THR A 60 -1.19 -17.86 4.08
N GLU A 61 -0.80 -18.62 5.10
CA GLU A 61 0.51 -18.45 5.75
C GLU A 61 1.66 -18.65 4.77
N ASP A 62 1.56 -19.63 3.87
CA ASP A 62 2.56 -19.88 2.82
C ASP A 62 2.76 -18.66 1.94
N TYR A 63 1.68 -18.06 1.43
CA TYR A 63 1.74 -16.87 0.58
C TYR A 63 2.35 -15.67 1.32
N VAL A 64 1.88 -15.38 2.54
CA VAL A 64 2.42 -14.28 3.36
C VAL A 64 3.91 -14.47 3.63
N SER A 65 4.32 -15.70 3.99
CA SER A 65 5.72 -16.03 4.23
C SER A 65 6.58 -15.85 2.98
N LYS A 66 6.12 -16.32 1.83
CA LYS A 66 6.85 -16.17 0.55
C LYS A 66 7.02 -14.71 0.14
N ILE A 67 5.99 -13.88 0.28
CA ILE A 67 6.11 -12.44 0.03
C ILE A 67 7.10 -11.81 1.00
N ASN A 68 6.97 -12.10 2.30
CA ASN A 68 7.81 -11.51 3.33
C ASN A 68 9.30 -11.89 3.17
N ASN A 69 9.57 -13.12 2.73
CA ASN A 69 10.93 -13.64 2.54
C ASN A 69 11.46 -13.49 1.11
N LEU A 70 10.71 -12.86 0.20
CA LEU A 70 11.06 -12.70 -1.22
C LEU A 70 11.31 -14.06 -1.91
N SER A 71 10.50 -15.07 -1.59
CA SER A 71 10.74 -16.47 -2.02
C SER A 71 9.65 -17.04 -2.93
N LEU A 72 8.85 -16.20 -3.59
CA LEU A 72 7.94 -16.65 -4.65
C LEU A 72 8.72 -17.27 -5.82
N SER A 73 8.16 -18.34 -6.39
CA SER A 73 8.68 -18.93 -7.62
C SER A 73 8.50 -18.00 -8.82
N SER A 74 9.18 -18.28 -9.92
CA SER A 74 9.04 -17.51 -11.16
C SER A 74 7.59 -17.48 -11.68
N ASP A 75 6.85 -18.57 -11.53
CA ASP A 75 5.44 -18.63 -11.94
C ASP A 75 4.55 -17.81 -11.03
N GLU A 76 4.77 -17.85 -9.72
CA GLU A 76 4.07 -17.02 -8.75
C GLU A 76 4.36 -15.53 -8.97
N ILE A 77 5.61 -15.14 -9.25
CA ILE A 77 5.99 -13.76 -9.58
C ILE A 77 5.27 -13.31 -10.86
N ARG A 78 5.18 -14.18 -11.88
CA ARG A 78 4.46 -13.89 -13.12
C ARG A 78 2.97 -13.68 -12.87
N LYS A 79 2.37 -14.49 -12.02
CA LYS A 79 0.97 -14.38 -11.58
C LYS A 79 0.75 -13.09 -10.79
N LEU A 80 1.68 -12.72 -9.90
CA LEU A 80 1.66 -11.47 -9.15
C LEU A 80 1.69 -10.22 -10.07
N GLY A 81 2.45 -10.28 -11.17
CA GLY A 81 2.56 -9.20 -12.15
C GLY A 81 3.51 -8.08 -11.74
N PHE A 82 4.27 -8.24 -10.68
CA PHE A 82 5.28 -7.29 -10.19
C PHE A 82 6.58 -8.02 -9.88
N PRO A 83 7.74 -7.36 -10.06
CA PRO A 83 8.99 -7.92 -9.58
C PRO A 83 8.94 -8.06 -8.05
N LEU A 84 9.37 -9.22 -7.54
CA LEU A 84 9.43 -9.43 -6.09
C LEU A 84 10.77 -8.95 -5.55
N VAL A 85 10.83 -7.67 -5.24
CA VAL A 85 11.97 -6.99 -4.63
C VAL A 85 11.56 -6.36 -3.31
N GLU A 86 12.52 -6.00 -2.45
CA GLU A 86 12.24 -5.46 -1.12
C GLU A 86 11.31 -4.24 -1.14
N SER A 87 11.47 -3.34 -2.10
CA SER A 87 10.60 -2.16 -2.19
C SER A 87 9.15 -2.51 -2.51
N VAL A 88 8.89 -3.59 -3.27
CA VAL A 88 7.54 -4.09 -3.58
C VAL A 88 6.95 -4.80 -2.35
N ARG A 89 7.73 -5.63 -1.67
CA ARG A 89 7.34 -6.22 -0.39
C ARG A 89 6.96 -5.12 0.61
N ARG A 90 7.86 -4.17 0.82
CA ARG A 90 7.66 -3.04 1.73
C ARG A 90 6.39 -2.26 1.39
N ARG A 91 6.20 -1.92 0.11
CA ARG A 91 5.00 -1.25 -0.37
C ARG A 91 3.74 -2.04 -0.03
N SER A 92 3.72 -3.33 -0.28
CA SER A 92 2.55 -4.18 -0.03
C SER A 92 2.12 -4.14 1.44
N PHE A 93 3.08 -4.26 2.35
CA PHE A 93 2.80 -4.23 3.79
C PHE A 93 2.38 -2.84 4.28
N VAL A 94 3.03 -1.79 3.81
CA VAL A 94 2.72 -0.41 4.21
C VAL A 94 1.40 0.07 3.61
N ALA A 95 1.10 -0.28 2.35
CA ALA A 95 -0.17 0.09 1.72
C ALA A 95 -1.37 -0.58 2.40
N THR A 96 -1.24 -1.85 2.76
CA THR A 96 -2.25 -2.57 3.53
C THR A 96 -2.39 -1.99 4.93
N GLY A 97 -1.27 -1.69 5.61
CA GLY A 97 -1.26 -0.97 6.88
C GLY A 97 -1.95 0.39 6.78
N GLY A 98 -1.78 1.08 5.65
CA GLY A 98 -2.48 2.33 5.34
C GLY A 98 -4.00 2.15 5.26
N THR A 99 -4.48 1.06 4.67
CA THR A 99 -5.91 0.76 4.63
C THR A 99 -6.46 0.45 6.02
N VAL A 100 -5.73 -0.30 6.83
CA VAL A 100 -6.11 -0.57 8.23
C VAL A 100 -6.17 0.73 9.04
N LEU A 101 -5.17 1.62 8.89
CA LEU A 101 -5.17 2.91 9.57
C LEU A 101 -6.32 3.80 9.08
N ALA A 102 -6.58 3.85 7.77
CA ALA A 102 -7.68 4.61 7.19
C ALA A 102 -9.02 4.14 7.74
N SER A 103 -9.23 2.83 7.84
CA SER A 103 -10.46 2.25 8.42
C SER A 103 -10.67 2.68 9.87
N LYS A 104 -9.63 2.63 10.70
CA LYS A 104 -9.68 3.08 12.11
C LYS A 104 -10.00 4.58 12.21
N LEU A 105 -9.38 5.40 11.38
CA LEU A 105 -9.62 6.84 11.39
C LEU A 105 -10.99 7.19 10.81
N ALA A 106 -11.50 6.44 9.84
CA ALA A 106 -12.83 6.64 9.28
C ALA A 106 -13.95 6.35 10.32
N VAL A 107 -13.79 5.34 11.15
CA VAL A 107 -14.72 5.06 12.27
C VAL A 107 -14.81 6.27 13.20
N LYS A 108 -13.70 6.92 13.49
CA LYS A 108 -13.64 8.09 14.38
C LYS A 108 -14.08 9.38 13.69
N ASN A 109 -13.66 9.58 12.43
CA ASN A 109 -13.83 10.85 11.70
C ASN A 109 -14.92 10.77 10.61
N LYS A 110 -15.62 9.64 10.49
CA LYS A 110 -16.65 9.33 9.47
C LYS A 110 -16.09 9.11 8.06
N LEU A 111 -14.92 9.67 7.75
CA LEU A 111 -14.25 9.54 6.46
C LEU A 111 -12.74 9.57 6.66
N ALA A 112 -12.01 8.79 5.89
CA ALA A 112 -10.56 8.86 5.73
C ALA A 112 -10.18 8.40 4.32
N CYS A 113 -9.05 8.86 3.81
CA CYS A 113 -8.54 8.50 2.50
C CYS A 113 -7.16 7.88 2.62
N ASN A 114 -6.91 6.78 1.90
CA ASN A 114 -5.57 6.23 1.70
C ASN A 114 -5.12 6.55 0.27
N THR A 115 -3.97 7.22 0.11
CA THR A 115 -3.44 7.55 -1.21
C THR A 115 -2.79 6.36 -1.90
N ALA A 116 -2.60 5.23 -1.22
CA ALA A 116 -2.21 3.99 -1.85
C ALA A 116 -3.39 3.35 -2.58
N GLY A 117 -3.06 2.62 -3.61
CA GLY A 117 -4.00 1.74 -4.30
C GLY A 117 -3.22 0.58 -4.91
N GLY A 118 -3.90 -0.46 -5.29
CA GLY A 118 -3.35 -1.63 -5.92
C GLY A 118 -4.20 -2.09 -7.09
N SER A 119 -3.98 -3.31 -7.53
CA SER A 119 -4.95 -4.02 -8.36
C SER A 119 -6.19 -4.32 -7.51
N HIS A 120 -7.33 -4.49 -8.17
CA HIS A 120 -8.61 -4.71 -7.51
C HIS A 120 -8.86 -6.17 -7.09
N HIS A 121 -7.83 -7.01 -7.17
CA HIS A 121 -7.89 -8.41 -6.76
C HIS A 121 -7.06 -8.64 -5.49
N ALA A 122 -7.66 -9.35 -4.53
CA ALA A 122 -7.01 -9.81 -3.32
C ALA A 122 -7.21 -11.32 -3.20
N PHE A 123 -6.30 -12.09 -3.80
CA PHE A 123 -6.32 -13.54 -3.73
C PHE A 123 -5.84 -14.04 -2.38
N SER A 124 -6.29 -15.24 -1.98
CA SER A 124 -5.78 -15.90 -0.76
C SER A 124 -4.33 -16.35 -0.91
N ASP A 125 -3.91 -16.68 -2.13
CA ASP A 125 -2.62 -17.24 -2.52
C ASP A 125 -2.11 -16.70 -3.88
#